data_37fc6fe3dde53698a56ec3ed3427dc4d
#
_entry.id   37fc6fe3dde53698a56ec3ed3427dc4d
#
_cell.length_a   1.000
_cell.length_b   1.000
_cell.length_c   1.000
_cell.angle_alpha   90.00
_cell.angle_beta   90.00
_cell.angle_gamma   90.00
#
_symmetry.space_group_name_H-M   'P 1'
#
loop_
_entity.id
_entity.type
_entity.pdbx_description
1 polymer ?
#
loop_
_entity_poly.entity_id
_entity_poly.type
_entity_poly.pdbx_seq_one_letter_code
_entity_poly.pdbx_strand_id
1 'polypeptide(L)'
;MNICVLNLKNLATKTQVLDKRVEIKKFNHEDIEDLLKLDHKIFDPYWRNSLSSFVETMKSCNNNYLFKIGANESPSGYAILGETRKFTYLQRIGVKKDSQGLGLGDMLLKAVINFSIDKKFINIKLNTQKDNNVALSLYKKNNFEVSPRKLVIMKTS
;
A
#
# COMPACT_ATOMS: atom_id res chain seq x y z
N MET A 1 -14.98 3.16 -7.73
CA MET A 1 -13.92 2.40 -7.05
C MET A 1 -14.47 1.52 -5.96
N ASN A 2 -13.82 0.41 -5.71
CA ASN A 2 -14.12 -0.42 -4.56
C ASN A 2 -13.30 0.05 -3.36
N ILE A 3 -13.94 0.06 -2.19
CA ILE A 3 -13.25 0.25 -0.92
C ILE A 3 -13.06 -1.12 -0.30
N CYS A 4 -11.83 -1.46 0.00
CA CYS A 4 -11.50 -2.72 0.66
C CYS A 4 -11.08 -2.45 2.10
N VAL A 5 -11.52 -3.32 3.00
CA VAL A 5 -11.22 -3.20 4.43
C VAL A 5 -10.73 -4.54 4.95
N LEU A 6 -9.65 -4.51 5.72
CA LEU A 6 -9.18 -5.64 6.49
C LEU A 6 -9.38 -5.35 7.97
N ASN A 7 -10.14 -6.20 8.65
CA ASN A 7 -10.32 -6.10 10.09
C ASN A 7 -9.21 -6.92 10.78
N LEU A 8 -8.29 -6.21 11.42
CA LEU A 8 -7.12 -6.82 12.04
C LEU A 8 -7.43 -7.61 13.31
N LYS A 9 -8.58 -7.39 13.92
CA LYS A 9 -9.00 -8.15 15.10
C LYS A 9 -9.22 -9.63 14.80
N ASN A 10 -9.56 -9.95 13.55
CA ASN A 10 -9.79 -11.32 13.12
C ASN A 10 -8.48 -12.08 12.88
N LEU A 11 -7.35 -11.38 12.90
CA LEU A 11 -6.03 -11.98 12.82
C LEU A 11 -5.48 -12.13 14.22
N ALA A 12 -5.60 -13.32 14.78
CA ALA A 12 -5.23 -13.58 16.18
C ALA A 12 -3.75 -13.36 16.46
N THR A 13 -2.89 -13.59 15.48
CA THR A 13 -1.45 -13.37 15.56
C THR A 13 -0.91 -12.97 14.21
N LYS A 14 0.32 -12.43 14.19
CA LYS A 14 1.03 -12.25 12.95
C LYS A 14 1.31 -13.62 12.35
N THR A 15 0.59 -13.95 11.30
CA THR A 15 0.76 -15.23 10.62
C THR A 15 1.80 -15.17 9.52
N GLN A 16 2.18 -13.95 9.09
CA GLN A 16 3.11 -13.75 8.00
C GLN A 16 4.54 -13.69 8.53
N VAL A 17 5.42 -14.40 7.84
CA VAL A 17 6.85 -14.30 8.12
C VAL A 17 7.32 -12.93 7.69
N LEU A 18 8.04 -12.22 8.55
CA LEU A 18 8.68 -10.96 8.19
C LEU A 18 9.67 -11.20 7.06
N ASP A 19 9.41 -10.60 5.91
CA ASP A 19 10.34 -10.68 4.80
C ASP A 19 11.39 -9.59 4.97
N LYS A 20 12.63 -10.02 5.20
CA LYS A 20 13.75 -9.11 5.39
C LYS A 20 14.08 -8.26 4.17
N ARG A 21 13.50 -8.59 3.00
CA ARG A 21 13.68 -7.82 1.78
C ARG A 21 12.80 -6.57 1.74
N VAL A 22 11.84 -6.45 2.64
CA VAL A 22 11.00 -5.26 2.73
C VAL A 22 11.61 -4.27 3.69
N GLU A 23 12.03 -3.13 3.16
CA GLU A 23 12.51 -2.00 3.94
C GLU A 23 11.34 -1.08 4.27
N ILE A 24 11.25 -0.65 5.53
CA ILE A 24 10.18 0.23 6.01
C ILE A 24 10.82 1.48 6.59
N LYS A 25 10.36 2.65 6.13
CA LYS A 25 10.84 3.93 6.65
C LYS A 25 9.73 4.97 6.61
N LYS A 26 9.90 6.07 7.32
CA LYS A 26 9.02 7.23 7.15
C LYS A 26 9.16 7.77 5.73
N PHE A 27 8.03 8.13 5.13
CA PHE A 27 8.01 8.73 3.80
C PHE A 27 8.30 10.21 3.92
N ASN A 28 9.42 10.66 3.33
CA ASN A 28 9.89 12.04 3.38
C ASN A 28 9.93 12.66 1.97
N HIS A 29 9.98 13.98 1.89
CA HIS A 29 10.07 14.69 0.61
C HIS A 29 11.25 14.25 -0.23
N GLU A 30 12.37 13.93 0.40
CA GLU A 30 13.57 13.46 -0.29
C GLU A 30 13.39 12.11 -1.00
N ASP A 31 12.36 11.34 -0.63
CA ASP A 31 12.07 10.05 -1.26
C ASP A 31 11.33 10.21 -2.60
N ILE A 32 10.72 11.36 -2.85
CA ILE A 32 9.78 11.53 -3.97
C ILE A 32 10.45 11.36 -5.32
N GLU A 33 11.64 11.90 -5.51
CA GLU A 33 12.33 11.85 -6.81
C GLU A 33 12.57 10.40 -7.25
N ASP A 34 13.07 9.55 -6.36
CA ASP A 34 13.30 8.15 -6.65
C ASP A 34 12.00 7.38 -6.84
N LEU A 35 10.97 7.73 -6.05
CA LEU A 35 9.66 7.10 -6.19
C LEU A 35 8.98 7.46 -7.50
N LEU A 36 9.16 8.69 -8.00
CA LEU A 36 8.62 9.05 -9.32
C LEU A 36 9.20 8.16 -10.41
N LYS A 37 10.51 7.92 -10.37
CA LYS A 37 11.16 7.05 -11.34
C LYS A 37 10.65 5.62 -11.25
N LEU A 38 10.51 5.10 -10.04
CA LEU A 38 10.01 3.75 -9.82
C LEU A 38 8.55 3.63 -10.23
N ASP A 39 7.73 4.59 -9.86
CA ASP A 39 6.30 4.63 -10.20
C ASP A 39 6.08 4.60 -11.72
N HIS A 40 6.90 5.33 -12.46
CA HIS A 40 6.83 5.35 -13.93
C HIS A 40 7.19 3.99 -14.54
N LYS A 41 7.98 3.18 -13.88
CA LYS A 41 8.30 1.81 -14.34
C LYS A 41 7.21 0.81 -13.96
N ILE A 42 6.41 1.11 -12.96
CA ILE A 42 5.36 0.22 -12.46
C ILE A 42 4.05 0.44 -13.21
N PHE A 43 3.63 1.70 -13.32
CA PHE A 43 2.30 2.06 -13.80
C PHE A 43 2.32 2.57 -15.22
N ASP A 44 1.25 2.29 -15.95
CA ASP A 44 1.04 2.88 -17.28
C ASP A 44 0.86 4.39 -17.17
N PRO A 45 1.12 5.18 -18.25
CA PRO A 45 1.09 6.64 -18.17
C PRO A 45 -0.16 7.23 -17.53
N TYR A 46 -1.32 6.61 -17.77
CA TYR A 46 -2.59 7.08 -17.22
C TYR A 46 -2.63 6.99 -15.67
N TRP A 47 -1.93 6.01 -15.09
CA TRP A 47 -1.99 5.73 -13.66
C TRP A 47 -0.77 6.22 -12.88
N ARG A 48 0.19 6.83 -13.55
CA ARG A 48 1.40 7.33 -12.92
C ARG A 48 1.12 8.47 -11.96
N ASN A 49 1.83 8.51 -10.85
CA ASN A 49 1.79 9.65 -9.96
C ASN A 49 2.64 10.79 -10.52
N SER A 50 2.25 12.00 -10.20
CA SER A 50 3.03 13.21 -10.41
C SER A 50 3.69 13.63 -9.10
N LEU A 51 4.57 14.63 -9.17
CA LEU A 51 5.13 15.24 -7.97
C LEU A 51 4.01 15.77 -7.04
N SER A 52 3.04 16.47 -7.61
CA SER A 52 1.92 17.01 -6.82
C SER A 52 1.09 15.92 -6.18
N SER A 53 0.87 14.80 -6.86
CA SER A 53 0.13 13.66 -6.29
C SER A 53 0.85 13.07 -5.09
N PHE A 54 2.17 12.91 -5.17
CA PHE A 54 2.95 12.42 -4.02
C PHE A 54 2.91 13.41 -2.85
N VAL A 55 3.00 14.71 -3.12
CA VAL A 55 2.91 15.72 -2.07
C VAL A 55 1.55 15.68 -1.39
N GLU A 56 0.46 15.53 -2.16
CA GLU A 56 -0.88 15.39 -1.59
C GLU A 56 -1.02 14.13 -0.76
N THR A 57 -0.43 13.02 -1.23
CA THR A 57 -0.39 11.78 -0.47
C THR A 57 0.24 11.99 0.90
N MET A 58 1.34 12.72 0.96
CA MET A 58 2.01 13.02 2.23
C MET A 58 1.15 13.86 3.17
N LYS A 59 0.28 14.71 2.63
CA LYS A 59 -0.58 15.59 3.43
C LYS A 59 -1.86 14.93 3.88
N SER A 60 -2.27 13.84 3.25
CA SER A 60 -3.58 13.22 3.48
C SER A 60 -3.68 12.47 4.81
N CYS A 61 -2.57 12.07 5.37
CA CYS A 61 -2.52 11.35 6.64
C CYS A 61 -1.50 11.99 7.58
N ASN A 62 -1.68 11.78 8.88
CA ASN A 62 -0.80 12.34 9.91
C ASN A 62 0.64 11.85 9.77
N ASN A 63 0.81 10.57 9.50
CA ASN A 63 2.09 9.94 9.27
C ASN A 63 1.99 9.04 8.04
N ASN A 64 3.06 8.99 7.27
CA ASN A 64 3.13 8.14 6.08
C ASN A 64 4.41 7.32 6.11
N TYR A 65 4.31 6.07 5.71
CA TYR A 65 5.41 5.12 5.71
C TYR A 65 5.61 4.56 4.32
N LEU A 66 6.88 4.42 3.97
CA LEU A 66 7.30 3.89 2.68
C LEU A 66 7.83 2.46 2.88
N PHE A 67 7.28 1.53 2.11
CA PHE A 67 7.73 0.13 2.06
C PHE A 67 8.37 -0.09 0.71
N LYS A 68 9.59 -0.59 0.68
CA LYS A 68 10.29 -0.93 -0.56
C LYS A 68 10.73 -2.37 -0.53
N ILE A 69 10.66 -3.04 -1.68
CA ILE A 69 11.09 -4.43 -1.83
C ILE A 69 12.03 -4.55 -3.03
N GLY A 70 13.04 -5.40 -2.89
CA GLY A 70 14.07 -5.60 -3.91
C GLY A 70 15.39 -4.98 -3.52
N ALA A 71 16.28 -4.80 -4.50
CA ALA A 71 17.60 -4.22 -4.26
C ALA A 71 17.48 -2.74 -3.87
N ASN A 72 18.31 -2.29 -2.93
CA ASN A 72 18.27 -0.91 -2.42
C ASN A 72 18.43 0.15 -3.51
N GLU A 73 19.31 -0.11 -4.47
CA GLU A 73 19.60 0.84 -5.55
C GLU A 73 18.57 0.80 -6.68
N SER A 74 17.87 -0.32 -6.81
CA SER A 74 16.86 -0.50 -7.84
C SER A 74 15.70 -1.34 -7.29
N PRO A 75 14.82 -0.73 -6.48
CA PRO A 75 13.69 -1.45 -5.91
C PRO A 75 12.79 -2.02 -7.00
N SER A 76 12.22 -3.18 -6.72
CA SER A 76 11.29 -3.86 -7.63
C SER A 76 9.85 -3.42 -7.42
N GLY A 77 9.54 -2.85 -6.27
CA GLY A 77 8.21 -2.39 -5.94
C GLY A 77 8.18 -1.56 -4.68
N TYR A 78 7.02 -0.95 -4.40
CA TYR A 78 6.85 -0.13 -3.22
C TYR A 78 5.39 -0.05 -2.80
N ALA A 79 5.18 0.37 -1.55
CA ALA A 79 3.87 0.71 -1.03
C ALA A 79 3.98 1.94 -0.15
N ILE A 80 2.90 2.71 -0.08
CA ILE A 80 2.77 3.84 0.84
C ILE A 80 1.58 3.60 1.75
N LEU A 81 1.82 3.62 3.04
CA LEU A 81 0.80 3.45 4.07
C LEU A 81 0.66 4.72 4.87
N GLY A 82 -0.54 5.28 4.89
CA GLY A 82 -0.86 6.43 5.72
C GLY A 82 -1.45 5.97 7.05
N GLU A 83 -1.26 6.77 8.09
CA GLU A 83 -1.76 6.52 9.43
C GLU A 83 -2.73 7.62 9.81
N THR A 84 -3.96 7.22 10.15
CA THR A 84 -4.96 8.12 10.73
C THR A 84 -5.12 7.77 12.21
N ARG A 85 -6.03 8.44 12.90
CA ARG A 85 -6.29 8.13 14.31
C ARG A 85 -6.90 6.74 14.51
N LYS A 86 -7.69 6.25 13.52
CA LYS A 86 -8.50 5.07 13.69
C LYS A 86 -8.05 3.88 12.86
N PHE A 87 -7.38 4.13 11.74
CA PHE A 87 -7.01 3.08 10.81
C PHE A 87 -5.77 3.46 10.03
N THR A 88 -5.16 2.47 9.38
CA THR A 88 -4.15 2.72 8.37
C THR A 88 -4.80 2.68 7.00
N TYR A 89 -4.23 3.43 6.08
CA TYR A 89 -4.75 3.54 4.73
C TYR A 89 -3.65 3.24 3.72
N LEU A 90 -3.81 2.14 2.98
CA LEU A 90 -2.88 1.78 1.91
C LEU A 90 -3.14 2.71 0.72
N GLN A 91 -2.26 3.67 0.54
CA GLN A 91 -2.44 4.73 -0.45
C GLN A 91 -1.99 4.30 -1.84
N ARG A 92 -0.96 3.47 -1.91
CA ARG A 92 -0.43 3.02 -3.18
C ARG A 92 0.41 1.76 -2.99
N ILE A 93 0.32 0.83 -3.94
CA ILE A 93 1.15 -0.37 -3.97
C ILE A 93 1.37 -0.78 -5.42
N GLY A 94 2.58 -1.17 -5.75
CA GLY A 94 2.87 -1.64 -7.09
C GLY A 94 4.23 -2.31 -7.19
N VAL A 95 4.37 -3.17 -8.20
CA VAL A 95 5.59 -3.92 -8.51
C VAL A 95 5.88 -3.75 -10.00
N LYS A 96 7.15 -3.58 -10.34
CA LYS A 96 7.58 -3.47 -11.74
C LYS A 96 7.11 -4.67 -12.55
N LYS A 97 6.75 -4.41 -13.81
CA LYS A 97 6.19 -5.44 -14.70
C LYS A 97 7.10 -6.65 -14.86
N ASP A 98 8.40 -6.44 -14.95
CA ASP A 98 9.38 -7.52 -15.09
C ASP A 98 9.59 -8.31 -13.80
N SER A 99 9.10 -7.82 -12.68
CA SER A 99 9.19 -8.45 -11.37
C SER A 99 7.87 -9.03 -10.88
N GLN A 100 6.80 -8.91 -11.65
CA GLN A 100 5.49 -9.48 -11.31
C GLN A 100 5.51 -11.00 -11.44
N GLY A 101 4.61 -11.66 -10.71
CA GLY A 101 4.56 -13.12 -10.69
C GLY A 101 5.52 -13.78 -9.71
N LEU A 102 6.33 -12.98 -8.98
CA LEU A 102 7.29 -13.49 -8.01
C LEU A 102 6.78 -13.37 -6.56
N GLY A 103 5.55 -12.94 -6.38
CA GLY A 103 4.97 -12.79 -5.05
C GLY A 103 5.38 -11.52 -4.30
N LEU A 104 6.02 -10.56 -4.98
CA LEU A 104 6.54 -9.36 -4.33
C LEU A 104 5.41 -8.44 -3.83
N GLY A 105 4.32 -8.33 -4.58
CA GLY A 105 3.16 -7.56 -4.15
C GLY A 105 2.54 -8.15 -2.88
N ASP A 106 2.46 -9.45 -2.81
CA ASP A 106 1.96 -10.18 -1.64
C ASP A 106 2.87 -9.93 -0.43
N MET A 107 4.18 -9.95 -0.62
CA MET A 107 5.15 -9.67 0.45
C MET A 107 5.03 -8.24 0.96
N LEU A 108 4.87 -7.26 0.06
CA LEU A 108 4.64 -5.87 0.45
C LEU A 108 3.35 -5.73 1.26
N LEU A 109 2.27 -6.35 0.81
CA LEU A 109 1.00 -6.27 1.51
C LEU A 109 1.07 -6.93 2.89
N LYS A 110 1.74 -8.07 3.01
CA LYS A 110 1.94 -8.72 4.30
C LYS A 110 2.77 -7.86 5.25
N ALA A 111 3.77 -7.17 4.75
CA ALA A 111 4.56 -6.23 5.55
C ALA A 111 3.69 -5.07 6.05
N VAL A 112 2.80 -4.54 5.21
CA VAL A 112 1.84 -3.51 5.59
C VAL A 112 0.90 -4.02 6.69
N ILE A 113 0.39 -5.24 6.54
CA ILE A 113 -0.50 -5.85 7.53
C ILE A 113 0.22 -6.01 8.88
N ASN A 114 1.42 -6.58 8.87
CA ASN A 114 2.20 -6.77 10.09
C ASN A 114 2.53 -5.46 10.77
N PHE A 115 2.89 -4.43 9.99
CA PHE A 115 3.16 -3.11 10.52
C PHE A 115 1.93 -2.52 11.20
N SER A 116 0.76 -2.65 10.59
CA SER A 116 -0.49 -2.13 11.14
C SER A 116 -0.89 -2.86 12.42
N ILE A 117 -0.67 -4.18 12.48
CA ILE A 117 -0.90 -4.98 13.68
C ILE A 117 0.03 -4.53 14.81
N ASP A 118 1.32 -4.36 14.53
CA ASP A 118 2.30 -3.93 15.52
C ASP A 118 1.97 -2.55 16.09
N LYS A 119 1.41 -1.68 15.28
CA LYS A 119 0.95 -0.36 15.71
C LYS A 119 -0.41 -0.39 16.39
N LYS A 120 -1.02 -1.58 16.51
CA LYS A 120 -2.30 -1.80 17.20
C LYS A 120 -3.49 -1.13 16.53
N PHE A 121 -3.44 -0.95 15.21
CA PHE A 121 -4.61 -0.51 14.46
C PHE A 121 -5.61 -1.64 14.31
N ILE A 122 -6.87 -1.28 14.15
CA ILE A 122 -7.97 -2.24 14.03
C ILE A 122 -8.27 -2.56 12.58
N ASN A 123 -8.11 -1.60 11.70
CA ASN A 123 -8.43 -1.74 10.28
C ASN A 123 -7.34 -1.20 9.37
N ILE A 124 -7.22 -1.83 8.21
CA ILE A 124 -6.53 -1.27 7.06
C ILE A 124 -7.57 -1.03 5.99
N LYS A 125 -7.57 0.16 5.41
CA LYS A 125 -8.47 0.52 4.31
C LYS A 125 -7.69 0.85 3.07
N LEU A 126 -8.29 0.64 1.92
CA LEU A 126 -7.71 0.98 0.63
C LEU A 126 -8.81 1.19 -0.41
N ASN A 127 -8.45 1.84 -1.50
CA ASN A 127 -9.31 1.96 -2.68
C ASN A 127 -8.67 1.24 -3.85
N THR A 128 -9.48 0.60 -4.66
CA THR A 128 -9.03 -0.04 -5.89
C THR A 128 -10.08 0.10 -6.99
N GLN A 129 -9.66 0.11 -8.23
CA GLN A 129 -10.57 0.15 -9.37
C GLN A 129 -11.39 -1.14 -9.43
N LYS A 130 -12.67 -1.01 -9.83
CA LYS A 130 -13.58 -2.17 -9.90
C LYS A 130 -13.10 -3.25 -10.85
N ASP A 131 -12.44 -2.86 -11.92
CA ASP A 131 -11.96 -3.75 -12.95
C ASP A 131 -10.50 -4.20 -12.75
N ASN A 132 -9.87 -3.78 -11.67
CA ASN A 132 -8.51 -4.22 -11.35
C ASN A 132 -8.53 -5.58 -10.68
N ASN A 133 -8.74 -6.63 -11.49
CA ASN A 133 -8.90 -7.98 -10.98
C ASN A 133 -7.65 -8.54 -10.32
N VAL A 134 -6.48 -8.15 -10.79
CA VAL A 134 -5.20 -8.59 -10.20
C VAL A 134 -5.08 -8.07 -8.78
N ALA A 135 -5.33 -6.78 -8.58
CA ALA A 135 -5.27 -6.16 -7.26
C ALA A 135 -6.35 -6.72 -6.33
N LEU A 136 -7.58 -6.88 -6.84
CA LEU A 136 -8.68 -7.44 -6.05
C LEU A 136 -8.36 -8.85 -5.58
N SER A 137 -7.77 -9.68 -6.44
CA SER A 137 -7.36 -11.03 -6.07
C SER A 137 -6.31 -11.01 -4.95
N LEU A 138 -5.35 -10.11 -5.04
CA LEU A 138 -4.32 -9.94 -4.02
C LEU A 138 -4.93 -9.57 -2.68
N TYR A 139 -5.85 -8.62 -2.67
CA TYR A 139 -6.49 -8.16 -1.44
C TYR A 139 -7.39 -9.24 -0.84
N LYS A 140 -8.20 -9.91 -1.65
CA LYS A 140 -9.06 -11.00 -1.16
C LYS A 140 -8.25 -12.17 -0.60
N LYS A 141 -7.14 -12.50 -1.24
CA LYS A 141 -6.23 -13.55 -0.75
C LYS A 141 -5.70 -13.21 0.65
N ASN A 142 -5.54 -11.94 0.96
CA ASN A 142 -5.08 -11.46 2.26
C ASN A 142 -6.23 -11.06 3.18
N ASN A 143 -7.44 -11.57 2.94
CA ASN A 143 -8.62 -11.43 3.79
C ASN A 143 -9.25 -10.03 3.80
N PHE A 144 -8.92 -9.20 2.83
CA PHE A 144 -9.65 -7.95 2.67
C PHE A 144 -11.05 -8.22 2.15
N GLU A 145 -12.02 -7.49 2.67
CA GLU A 145 -13.40 -7.55 2.22
C GLU A 145 -13.75 -6.29 1.44
N VAL A 146 -14.50 -6.45 0.35
CA VAL A 146 -14.99 -5.31 -0.42
C VAL A 146 -16.16 -4.70 0.33
N SER A 147 -16.03 -3.41 0.66
CA SER A 147 -17.09 -2.67 1.34
C SER A 147 -18.09 -2.13 0.31
N PRO A 148 -19.40 -2.17 0.60
CA PRO A 148 -20.39 -1.54 -0.27
C PRO A 148 -20.37 -0.01 -0.19
N ARG A 149 -19.60 0.57 0.72
CA ARG A 149 -19.53 2.02 0.91
C ARG A 149 -18.80 2.71 -0.22
N LYS A 150 -19.27 3.91 -0.57
CA LYS A 150 -18.68 4.70 -1.64
C LYS A 150 -17.40 5.41 -1.18
N LEU A 151 -16.53 5.69 -2.13
CA LEU A 151 -15.26 6.38 -1.92
C LEU A 151 -15.39 7.72 -1.19
N VAL A 152 -16.50 8.42 -1.34
CA VAL A 152 -16.74 9.71 -0.70
C VAL A 152 -16.44 9.69 0.80
N ILE A 153 -16.69 8.57 1.46
CA ILE A 153 -16.44 8.41 2.89
C ILE A 153 -14.94 8.51 3.19
N MET A 154 -14.10 8.06 2.29
CA MET A 154 -12.65 8.08 2.47
C MET A 154 -12.07 9.49 2.34
N LYS A 155 -12.71 10.37 1.59
CA LYS A 155 -12.23 11.73 1.36
C LYS A 155 -12.38 12.64 2.59
N THR A 156 -13.26 12.27 3.49
CA THR A 156 -13.55 13.07 4.69
C THR A 156 -12.71 12.66 5.90
N SER A 157 -11.95 11.62 5.76
CA SER A 157 -11.15 11.09 6.87
C SER A 157 -9.73 11.60 6.90
#